data_063d9e046b13c079e40adac66eda397b
#
_entry.id   063d9e046b13c079e40adac66eda397b
#
_cell.length_a   1.000
_cell.length_b   1.000
_cell.length_c   1.000
_cell.angle_alpha   90.00
_cell.angle_beta   90.00
_cell.angle_gamma   90.00
#
_symmetry.space_group_name_H-M   'P 1'
#
loop_
_entity.id
_entity.type
_entity.pdbx_description
1 polymer ?
#
loop_
_entity_poly.entity_id
_entity_poly.type
_entity_poly.pdbx_seq_one_letter_code
_entity_poly.pdbx_strand_id
1 'polypeptide(L)'
;ELKALSPTRILTGLGGHGVAAVFDSGKDGPTVLFRAELDALPIEERNKIAWSSQGHGKSHVCGHDGHMTMLLALGRMISRQPVALGRVILMFRPAEEDGSGAKAVIADPAYQEIQADWAFAIHIEPGRPFGYVSTCAGLINCASLGLKIKLNGKTAHAADPEDGVSPAQAIAELIPAL
;
A
#
# COMPACT_ATOMS: atom_id res chain seq x y z
N GLU A 1 14.15 -1.33 12.64
CA GLU A 1 14.53 -0.04 12.03
C GLU A 1 13.88 1.15 12.75
N LEU A 2 12.53 1.30 12.82
CA LEU A 2 11.87 2.48 13.37
C LEU A 2 12.30 2.81 14.82
N LYS A 3 12.49 1.81 15.68
CA LYS A 3 12.98 2.02 17.06
C LYS A 3 14.35 2.70 17.10
N ALA A 4 15.22 2.40 16.14
CA ALA A 4 16.54 2.99 16.04
C ALA A 4 16.51 4.47 15.61
N LEU A 5 15.37 4.95 15.11
CA LEU A 5 15.18 6.36 14.74
C LEU A 5 14.72 7.23 15.93
N SER A 6 14.53 6.63 17.10
CA SER A 6 14.10 7.30 18.34
C SER A 6 12.84 8.17 18.17
N PRO A 7 11.75 7.68 17.56
CA PRO A 7 10.51 8.43 17.53
C PRO A 7 9.95 8.59 18.95
N THR A 8 9.15 9.61 19.18
CA THR A 8 8.48 9.85 20.46
C THR A 8 7.51 8.72 20.80
N ARG A 9 6.89 8.11 19.77
CA ARG A 9 5.96 7.00 19.91
C ARG A 9 5.96 6.11 18.66
N ILE A 10 5.72 4.82 18.84
CA ILE A 10 5.41 3.86 17.77
C ILE A 10 4.06 3.22 18.09
N LEU A 11 3.11 3.35 17.15
CA LEU A 11 1.84 2.62 17.17
C LEU A 11 1.98 1.41 16.24
N THR A 12 1.42 0.29 16.64
CA THR A 12 1.41 -0.95 15.85
C THR A 12 0.02 -1.55 15.81
N GLY A 13 -0.27 -2.32 14.78
CA GLY A 13 -1.58 -2.97 14.64
C GLY A 13 -2.65 -2.08 14.01
N LEU A 14 -2.31 -0.87 13.56
CA LEU A 14 -3.25 0.06 12.92
C LEU A 14 -3.91 -0.60 11.69
N GLY A 15 -5.23 -0.75 11.74
CA GLY A 15 -5.97 -1.44 10.70
C GLY A 15 -5.52 -2.90 10.50
N GLY A 16 -5.03 -3.56 11.56
CA GLY A 16 -4.53 -4.94 11.60
C GLY A 16 -3.01 -5.05 11.58
N HIS A 17 -2.32 -4.51 10.61
CA HIS A 17 -0.86 -4.65 10.43
C HIS A 17 -0.10 -3.33 10.26
N GLY A 18 -0.79 -2.20 10.23
CA GLY A 18 -0.16 -0.90 10.04
C GLY A 18 0.73 -0.51 11.20
N VAL A 19 1.73 0.32 10.91
CA VAL A 19 2.68 0.86 11.89
C VAL A 19 2.83 2.34 11.66
N ALA A 20 2.80 3.14 12.72
CA ALA A 20 3.11 4.56 12.65
C ALA A 20 4.20 4.95 13.64
N ALA A 21 5.17 5.73 13.19
CA ALA A 21 6.18 6.36 14.02
C ALA A 21 5.88 7.85 14.13
N VAL A 22 5.73 8.35 15.35
CA VAL A 22 5.44 9.76 15.66
C VAL A 22 6.71 10.43 16.14
N PHE A 23 7.07 11.55 15.52
CA PHE A 23 8.15 12.43 15.94
C PHE A 23 7.51 13.75 16.39
N ASP A 24 7.42 13.96 17.68
CA ASP A 24 6.76 15.10 18.30
C ASP A 24 7.80 16.07 18.87
N SER A 25 7.69 17.34 18.51
CA SER A 25 8.57 18.39 19.03
C SER A 25 8.25 18.79 20.48
N GLY A 26 7.09 18.39 21.00
CA GLY A 26 6.56 18.87 22.28
C GLY A 26 6.08 20.32 22.25
N LYS A 27 5.98 20.94 21.07
CA LYS A 27 5.50 22.32 20.89
C LYS A 27 4.31 22.34 19.93
N ASP A 28 3.42 23.29 20.11
CA ASP A 28 2.30 23.48 19.20
C ASP A 28 2.75 23.71 17.76
N GLY A 29 2.00 23.17 16.83
CA GLY A 29 2.27 23.29 15.41
C GLY A 29 1.53 22.22 14.59
N PRO A 30 1.69 22.24 13.27
CA PRO A 30 0.98 21.32 12.39
C PRO A 30 1.43 19.86 12.59
N THR A 31 0.51 18.94 12.34
CA THR A 31 0.78 17.52 12.20
C THR A 31 0.87 17.16 10.72
N VAL A 32 2.01 16.64 10.31
CA VAL A 32 2.27 16.23 8.93
C VAL A 32 2.47 14.73 8.88
N LEU A 33 1.72 14.04 8.03
CA LEU A 33 1.79 12.59 7.86
C LEU A 33 2.37 12.25 6.48
N PHE A 34 3.34 11.36 6.48
CA PHE A 34 3.86 10.71 5.28
C PHE A 34 3.49 9.23 5.29
N ARG A 35 2.95 8.74 4.18
CA ARG A 35 2.46 7.38 4.04
C ARG A 35 3.29 6.58 3.04
N ALA A 36 3.55 5.33 3.39
CA ALA A 36 3.99 4.25 2.50
C ALA A 36 3.14 3.00 2.73
N GLU A 37 3.22 2.07 1.82
CA GLU A 37 2.50 0.80 1.81
C GLU A 37 3.40 -0.34 2.32
N LEU A 38 2.78 -1.38 2.93
CA LEU A 38 3.49 -2.55 3.46
C LEU A 38 3.32 -3.79 2.58
N ASP A 39 2.23 -3.85 1.83
CA ASP A 39 1.80 -5.05 1.12
C ASP A 39 2.60 -5.29 -0.16
N ALA A 40 2.75 -6.57 -0.50
CA ALA A 40 3.30 -7.06 -1.75
C ALA A 40 2.18 -7.67 -2.59
N LEU A 41 2.42 -7.81 -3.88
CA LEU A 41 1.52 -8.48 -4.81
C LEU A 41 1.76 -10.00 -4.86
N PRO A 42 0.73 -10.82 -5.09
CA PRO A 42 0.86 -12.26 -5.27
C PRO A 42 1.37 -12.59 -6.69
N ILE A 43 2.54 -12.06 -7.02
CA ILE A 43 3.20 -12.17 -8.32
C ILE A 43 4.59 -12.75 -8.10
N GLU A 44 4.98 -13.73 -8.90
CA GLU A 44 6.31 -14.32 -8.84
C GLU A 44 7.38 -13.33 -9.28
N GLU A 45 8.41 -13.15 -8.46
CA GLU A 45 9.57 -12.32 -8.79
C GLU A 45 10.38 -12.96 -9.92
N ARG A 46 10.60 -12.22 -10.99
CA ARG A 46 11.37 -12.68 -12.17
C ARG A 46 12.73 -11.99 -12.31
N ASN A 47 12.96 -10.92 -11.55
CA ASN A 47 14.23 -10.22 -11.56
C ASN A 47 15.30 -11.05 -10.84
N LYS A 48 16.51 -11.05 -11.41
CA LYS A 48 17.68 -11.73 -10.83
C LYS A 48 18.66 -10.68 -10.31
N ILE A 49 18.29 -9.99 -9.24
CA ILE A 49 19.09 -8.95 -8.60
C ILE A 49 19.31 -9.30 -7.13
N ALA A 50 20.29 -8.68 -6.50
CA ALA A 50 20.70 -9.03 -5.14
C ALA A 50 19.58 -8.86 -4.08
N TRP A 51 18.60 -8.04 -4.35
CA TRP A 51 17.45 -7.76 -3.48
C TRP A 51 16.11 -8.28 -4.02
N SER A 52 16.13 -9.23 -4.95
CA SER A 52 14.92 -9.93 -5.39
C SER A 52 14.19 -10.57 -4.21
N SER A 53 12.86 -10.64 -4.30
CA SER A 53 12.04 -11.31 -3.31
C SER A 53 12.53 -12.75 -3.07
N GLN A 54 12.65 -13.13 -1.81
CA GLN A 54 12.91 -14.52 -1.39
C GLN A 54 11.60 -15.25 -1.06
N GLY A 55 10.45 -14.56 -1.13
CA GLY A 55 9.13 -15.12 -0.92
C GLY A 55 8.55 -15.68 -2.22
N HIS A 56 8.39 -17.01 -2.30
CA HIS A 56 7.78 -17.63 -3.48
C HIS A 56 6.38 -17.09 -3.73
N GLY A 57 6.08 -16.73 -4.98
CA GLY A 57 4.79 -16.18 -5.42
C GLY A 57 4.45 -14.80 -4.87
N LYS A 58 5.43 -14.05 -4.35
CA LYS A 58 5.21 -12.70 -3.79
C LYS A 58 6.34 -11.77 -4.16
N SER A 59 6.01 -10.56 -4.61
CA SER A 59 7.02 -9.54 -4.91
C SER A 59 6.47 -8.12 -4.78
N HIS A 60 7.37 -7.16 -4.55
CA HIS A 60 7.05 -5.73 -4.49
C HIS A 60 7.15 -5.07 -5.88
N VAL A 61 6.44 -5.64 -6.87
CA VAL A 61 6.46 -5.12 -8.25
C VAL A 61 5.71 -3.79 -8.42
N CYS A 62 4.98 -3.34 -7.39
CA CYS A 62 4.42 -1.99 -7.32
C CYS A 62 5.38 -0.96 -6.68
N GLY A 63 6.53 -1.40 -6.15
CA GLY A 63 7.55 -0.51 -5.59
C GLY A 63 7.34 -0.11 -4.13
N HIS A 64 6.45 -0.78 -3.39
CA HIS A 64 6.17 -0.45 -1.98
C HIS A 64 7.40 -0.60 -1.07
N ASP A 65 8.32 -1.49 -1.36
CA ASP A 65 9.62 -1.62 -0.68
C ASP A 65 10.47 -0.36 -0.82
N GLY A 66 10.47 0.26 -2.01
CA GLY A 66 11.09 1.55 -2.25
C GLY A 66 10.40 2.68 -1.49
N HIS A 67 9.05 2.69 -1.46
CA HIS A 67 8.28 3.68 -0.69
C HIS A 67 8.59 3.59 0.80
N MET A 68 8.63 2.38 1.39
CA MET A 68 9.04 2.17 2.77
C MET A 68 10.46 2.66 3.03
N THR A 69 11.38 2.40 2.09
CA THR A 69 12.76 2.84 2.19
C THR A 69 12.87 4.37 2.20
N MET A 70 12.10 5.06 1.36
CA MET A 70 12.04 6.53 1.37
C MET A 70 11.54 7.10 2.70
N LEU A 71 10.49 6.49 3.29
CA LEU A 71 10.01 6.90 4.61
C LEU A 71 11.04 6.65 5.72
N LEU A 72 11.76 5.53 5.68
CA LEU A 72 12.85 5.26 6.63
C LEU A 72 13.99 6.26 6.46
N ALA A 73 14.32 6.65 5.23
CA ALA A 73 15.32 7.69 4.97
C ALA A 73 14.88 9.04 5.54
N LEU A 74 13.62 9.43 5.35
CA LEU A 74 13.03 10.63 5.96
C LEU A 74 13.13 10.57 7.50
N GLY A 75 12.79 9.43 8.10
CA GLY A 75 12.92 9.21 9.53
C GLY A 75 14.36 9.37 10.04
N ARG A 76 15.34 8.90 9.28
CA ARG A 76 16.79 9.14 9.59
C ARG A 76 17.16 10.61 9.52
N MET A 77 16.58 11.36 8.58
CA MET A 77 16.80 12.82 8.52
C MET A 77 16.18 13.51 9.74
N ILE A 78 14.95 13.15 10.11
CA ILE A 78 14.27 13.71 11.29
C ILE A 78 15.05 13.39 12.57
N SER A 79 15.59 12.17 12.72
CA SER A 79 16.40 11.79 13.89
C SER A 79 17.67 12.64 14.02
N ARG A 80 18.25 13.08 12.90
CA ARG A 80 19.44 13.95 12.89
C ARG A 80 19.09 15.43 13.07
N GLN A 81 17.93 15.82 12.59
CA GLN A 81 17.42 17.18 12.69
C GLN A 81 15.97 17.11 13.20
N PRO A 82 15.77 17.11 14.50
CA PRO A 82 14.45 16.98 15.11
C PRO A 82 13.46 18.05 14.65
N VAL A 83 12.20 17.69 14.66
CA VAL A 83 11.08 18.58 14.30
C VAL A 83 11.08 19.80 15.23
N ALA A 84 11.08 21.00 14.66
CA ALA A 84 11.19 22.25 15.43
C ALA A 84 9.88 22.63 16.14
N LEU A 85 8.73 22.29 15.54
CA LEU A 85 7.37 22.52 16.07
C LEU A 85 6.39 21.52 15.44
N GLY A 86 5.28 21.22 16.14
CA GLY A 86 4.29 20.27 15.68
C GLY A 86 4.79 18.83 15.67
N ARG A 87 4.24 18.01 14.79
CA ARG A 87 4.53 16.57 14.71
C ARG A 87 4.74 16.11 13.28
N VAL A 88 5.63 15.14 13.09
CA VAL A 88 5.76 14.38 11.84
C VAL A 88 5.41 12.91 12.12
N ILE A 89 4.59 12.32 11.28
CA ILE A 89 4.14 10.95 11.38
C ILE A 89 4.58 10.19 10.13
N LEU A 90 5.27 9.08 10.33
CA LEU A 90 5.60 8.14 9.26
C LEU A 90 4.68 6.94 9.38
N MET A 91 3.71 6.83 8.46
CA MET A 91 2.68 5.79 8.45
C MET A 91 3.00 4.73 7.41
N PHE A 92 3.14 3.50 7.86
CA PHE A 92 3.28 2.30 7.03
C PHE A 92 1.94 1.57 7.01
N ARG A 93 1.23 1.66 5.92
CA ARG A 93 -0.16 1.21 5.77
C ARG A 93 -0.23 -0.18 5.15
N PRO A 94 -1.07 -1.11 5.65
CA PRO A 94 -1.31 -2.40 5.01
C PRO A 94 -2.33 -2.28 3.86
N ALA A 95 -2.46 -3.34 3.06
CA ALA A 95 -3.56 -3.61 2.12
C ALA A 95 -3.93 -2.40 1.24
N GLU A 96 -2.94 -1.89 0.52
CA GLU A 96 -3.14 -0.81 -0.45
C GLU A 96 -3.76 -1.34 -1.73
N GLU A 97 -3.28 -2.48 -2.21
CA GLU A 97 -3.58 -3.05 -3.53
C GLU A 97 -5.07 -3.44 -3.70
N ASP A 98 -5.76 -3.72 -2.62
CA ASP A 98 -7.20 -3.99 -2.64
C ASP A 98 -8.07 -2.83 -2.10
N GLY A 99 -7.43 -1.72 -1.69
CA GLY A 99 -8.10 -0.53 -1.17
C GLY A 99 -8.65 -0.66 0.25
N SER A 100 -8.53 -1.81 0.91
CA SER A 100 -9.13 -2.06 2.23
C SER A 100 -8.34 -1.42 3.38
N GLY A 101 -7.02 -1.30 3.22
CA GLY A 101 -6.13 -0.88 4.30
C GLY A 101 -6.37 0.53 4.82
N ALA A 102 -6.60 1.51 3.95
CA ALA A 102 -6.89 2.88 4.38
C ALA A 102 -8.19 2.94 5.20
N LYS A 103 -9.22 2.24 4.74
CA LYS A 103 -10.52 2.16 5.45
C LYS A 103 -10.35 1.52 6.82
N ALA A 104 -9.58 0.44 6.92
CA ALA A 104 -9.30 -0.26 8.16
C ALA A 104 -8.52 0.63 9.15
N VAL A 105 -7.50 1.37 8.68
CA VAL A 105 -6.73 2.31 9.51
C VAL A 105 -7.61 3.46 10.03
N ILE A 106 -8.45 4.05 9.18
CA ILE A 106 -9.34 5.16 9.58
C ILE A 106 -10.39 4.69 10.60
N ALA A 107 -10.85 3.44 10.49
CA ALA A 107 -11.80 2.85 11.43
C ALA A 107 -11.16 2.41 12.76
N ASP A 108 -9.83 2.34 12.84
CA ASP A 108 -9.11 1.96 14.04
C ASP A 108 -9.17 3.09 15.09
N PRO A 109 -9.54 2.80 16.35
CA PRO A 109 -9.55 3.81 17.40
C PRO A 109 -8.23 4.57 17.58
N ALA A 110 -7.09 3.90 17.36
CA ALA A 110 -5.78 4.51 17.46
C ALA A 110 -5.49 5.51 16.31
N TYR A 111 -6.32 5.56 15.27
CA TYR A 111 -6.21 6.56 14.20
C TYR A 111 -6.29 8.01 14.75
N GLN A 112 -7.04 8.22 15.83
CA GLN A 112 -7.14 9.53 16.48
C GLN A 112 -5.77 10.10 16.90
N GLU A 113 -4.81 9.24 17.17
CA GLU A 113 -3.48 9.65 17.61
C GLU A 113 -2.59 10.11 16.44
N ILE A 114 -2.97 9.74 15.22
CA ILE A 114 -2.22 10.03 13.98
C ILE A 114 -2.99 10.89 12.97
N GLN A 115 -4.09 11.50 13.39
CA GLN A 115 -4.77 12.50 12.57
C GLN A 115 -3.82 13.65 12.23
N ALA A 116 -3.81 14.06 10.97
CA ALA A 116 -2.88 15.03 10.45
C ALA A 116 -3.60 16.19 9.73
N ASP A 117 -3.00 17.37 9.81
CA ASP A 117 -3.44 18.54 9.06
C ASP A 117 -3.07 18.40 7.57
N TRP A 118 -1.94 17.73 7.29
CA TRP A 118 -1.42 17.50 5.94
C TRP A 118 -0.95 16.05 5.81
N ALA A 119 -1.34 15.41 4.69
CA ALA A 119 -0.92 14.05 4.38
C ALA A 119 -0.24 14.00 3.01
N PHE A 120 0.90 13.31 2.94
CA PHE A 120 1.67 13.10 1.74
C PHE A 120 1.88 11.62 1.47
N ALA A 121 1.82 11.24 0.18
CA ALA A 121 2.19 9.92 -0.30
C ALA A 121 3.05 10.10 -1.54
N ILE A 122 4.10 9.28 -1.66
CA ILE A 122 4.98 9.25 -2.82
C ILE A 122 4.83 7.89 -3.47
N HIS A 123 4.71 7.86 -4.79
CA HIS A 123 4.72 6.63 -5.57
C HIS A 123 5.86 6.65 -6.58
N ILE A 124 6.57 5.53 -6.71
CA ILE A 124 7.58 5.33 -7.74
C ILE A 124 6.85 5.15 -9.08
N GLU A 125 7.23 5.95 -10.07
CA GLU A 125 6.66 5.86 -11.41
C GLU A 125 7.77 5.51 -12.42
N PRO A 126 7.71 4.35 -13.07
CA PRO A 126 8.70 3.96 -14.06
C PRO A 126 8.62 4.87 -15.31
N GLY A 127 9.74 4.95 -16.05
CA GLY A 127 9.81 5.74 -17.29
C GLY A 127 10.08 7.23 -17.10
N ARG A 128 10.22 7.71 -15.87
CA ARG A 128 10.66 9.08 -15.57
C ARG A 128 12.16 9.13 -15.30
N PRO A 129 12.84 10.25 -15.55
CA PRO A 129 14.23 10.44 -15.15
C PRO A 129 14.40 10.25 -13.63
N PHE A 130 15.52 9.64 -13.24
CA PHE A 130 15.83 9.44 -11.82
C PHE A 130 15.86 10.78 -11.07
N GLY A 131 15.20 10.83 -9.91
CA GLY A 131 15.09 12.03 -9.08
C GLY A 131 14.03 13.05 -9.56
N TYR A 132 13.34 12.77 -10.66
CA TYR A 132 12.23 13.62 -11.10
C TYR A 132 11.01 13.41 -10.18
N VAL A 133 10.44 14.51 -9.69
CA VAL A 133 9.21 14.49 -8.88
C VAL A 133 8.11 15.20 -9.66
N SER A 134 7.03 14.48 -9.94
CA SER A 134 5.84 15.06 -10.57
C SER A 134 4.72 15.25 -9.55
N THR A 135 4.04 16.37 -9.66
CA THR A 135 2.84 16.69 -8.87
C THR A 135 1.93 17.59 -9.69
N CYS A 136 0.64 17.56 -9.39
CA CYS A 136 -0.32 18.49 -9.97
C CYS A 136 -1.36 18.91 -8.93
N ALA A 137 -1.98 20.07 -9.15
CA ALA A 137 -3.13 20.48 -8.35
C ALA A 137 -4.39 19.74 -8.81
N GLY A 138 -5.29 19.43 -7.87
CA GLY A 138 -6.56 18.75 -8.14
C GLY A 138 -6.46 17.22 -8.05
N LEU A 139 -7.27 16.51 -8.85
CA LEU A 139 -7.32 15.06 -8.85
C LEU A 139 -6.09 14.47 -9.55
N ILE A 140 -5.36 13.61 -8.84
CA ILE A 140 -4.24 12.84 -9.39
C ILE A 140 -4.70 11.41 -9.70
N ASN A 141 -5.49 10.79 -8.82
CA ASN A 141 -5.94 9.41 -8.93
C ASN A 141 -7.44 9.34 -9.22
N CYS A 142 -7.85 8.35 -10.04
CA CYS A 142 -9.24 8.03 -10.27
C CYS A 142 -9.80 7.14 -9.15
N ALA A 143 -11.12 7.14 -8.99
CA ALA A 143 -11.80 6.12 -8.20
C ALA A 143 -11.63 4.75 -8.90
N SER A 144 -11.44 3.71 -8.10
CA SER A 144 -11.31 2.33 -8.58
C SER A 144 -12.35 1.44 -7.93
N LEU A 145 -12.97 0.58 -8.73
CA LEU A 145 -13.87 -0.48 -8.28
C LEU A 145 -13.43 -1.79 -8.90
N GLY A 146 -13.32 -2.82 -8.08
CA GLY A 146 -13.02 -4.18 -8.53
C GLY A 146 -14.28 -5.05 -8.50
N LEU A 147 -14.48 -5.85 -9.54
CA LEU A 147 -15.50 -6.88 -9.59
C LEU A 147 -14.84 -8.25 -9.75
N LYS A 148 -15.12 -9.17 -8.82
CA LYS A 148 -14.67 -10.55 -8.89
C LYS A 148 -15.86 -11.47 -9.09
N ILE A 149 -15.93 -12.12 -10.25
CA ILE A 149 -16.98 -13.08 -10.59
C ILE A 149 -16.37 -14.49 -10.56
N LYS A 150 -16.98 -15.38 -9.78
CA LYS A 150 -16.59 -16.78 -9.71
C LYS A 150 -17.71 -17.63 -10.34
N LEU A 151 -17.40 -18.29 -11.44
CA LEU A 151 -18.28 -19.25 -12.10
C LEU A 151 -17.88 -20.68 -11.69
N ASN A 152 -18.83 -21.47 -11.26
CA ASN A 152 -18.62 -22.86 -10.88
C ASN A 152 -19.23 -23.75 -11.98
N GLY A 153 -18.42 -24.68 -12.48
CA GLY A 153 -18.83 -25.68 -13.46
C GLY A 153 -18.91 -27.10 -12.87
N LYS A 154 -19.33 -28.02 -13.69
CA LYS A 154 -19.31 -29.46 -13.42
C LYS A 154 -18.55 -30.15 -14.56
N THR A 155 -17.58 -30.97 -14.23
CA THR A 155 -16.87 -31.78 -15.23
C THR A 155 -17.71 -32.93 -15.73
N ALA A 156 -17.58 -33.28 -17.01
CA ALA A 156 -18.16 -34.44 -17.62
C ALA A 156 -17.12 -35.14 -18.54
N HIS A 157 -17.41 -36.36 -18.95
CA HIS A 157 -16.64 -37.02 -19.99
C HIS A 157 -16.84 -36.31 -21.33
N ALA A 158 -15.80 -36.27 -22.16
CA ALA A 158 -15.86 -35.55 -23.44
C ALA A 158 -16.89 -36.14 -24.42
N ALA A 159 -17.27 -37.42 -24.27
CA ALA A 159 -18.32 -38.07 -25.07
C ALA A 159 -19.74 -37.73 -24.58
N ASP A 160 -19.88 -37.26 -23.33
CA ASP A 160 -21.18 -37.01 -22.69
C ASP A 160 -21.18 -35.56 -22.13
N PRO A 161 -21.05 -34.54 -22.99
CA PRO A 161 -20.91 -33.14 -22.57
C PRO A 161 -22.16 -32.59 -21.87
N GLU A 162 -23.30 -33.16 -22.11
CA GLU A 162 -24.61 -32.82 -21.51
C GLU A 162 -24.66 -33.11 -19.99
N ASP A 163 -23.79 -34.03 -19.52
CA ASP A 163 -23.66 -34.31 -18.08
C ASP A 163 -22.86 -33.27 -17.32
N GLY A 164 -22.22 -32.38 -18.03
CA GLY A 164 -21.39 -31.31 -17.49
C GLY A 164 -22.08 -29.95 -17.45
N VAL A 165 -21.39 -29.00 -16.82
CA VAL A 165 -21.74 -27.55 -16.87
C VAL A 165 -20.47 -26.78 -17.17
N SER A 166 -20.37 -26.24 -18.38
CA SER A 166 -19.24 -25.41 -18.78
C SER A 166 -19.50 -23.95 -18.45
N PRO A 167 -18.62 -23.26 -17.70
CA PRO A 167 -18.75 -21.82 -17.52
C PRO A 167 -18.28 -20.99 -18.73
N ALA A 168 -17.74 -21.63 -19.77
CA ALA A 168 -17.16 -20.93 -20.91
C ALA A 168 -18.16 -20.05 -21.68
N GLN A 169 -19.40 -20.55 -21.85
CA GLN A 169 -20.45 -19.78 -22.52
C GLN A 169 -20.82 -18.54 -21.69
N ALA A 170 -21.02 -18.70 -20.39
CA ALA A 170 -21.30 -17.57 -19.51
C ALA A 170 -20.17 -16.52 -19.50
N ILE A 171 -18.91 -16.96 -19.59
CA ILE A 171 -17.75 -16.06 -19.72
C ILE A 171 -17.81 -15.30 -21.06
N ALA A 172 -18.10 -16.00 -22.16
CA ALA A 172 -18.17 -15.41 -23.49
C ALA A 172 -19.31 -14.36 -23.61
N GLU A 173 -20.40 -14.55 -22.92
CA GLU A 173 -21.52 -13.60 -22.87
C GLU A 173 -21.23 -12.42 -21.92
N LEU A 174 -20.53 -12.68 -20.81
CA LEU A 174 -20.23 -11.68 -19.78
C LEU A 174 -19.21 -10.64 -20.24
N ILE A 175 -18.13 -11.06 -20.91
CA ILE A 175 -17.03 -10.17 -21.33
C ILE A 175 -17.52 -8.97 -22.17
N PRO A 176 -18.34 -9.14 -23.21
CA PRO A 176 -18.82 -8.00 -23.99
C PRO A 176 -19.90 -7.17 -23.28
N ALA A 177 -20.45 -7.64 -22.15
CA ALA A 177 -21.45 -6.94 -21.34
C ALA A 177 -20.85 -6.06 -20.22
N LEU A 178 -19.53 -6.23 -19.95
CA LEU A 178 -18.76 -5.42 -18.99
C LEU A 178 -18.11 -4.21 -19.66
#